data_8997ae5caa4c513f4831d8d4c1f8bbf7
#
_entry.id   8997ae5caa4c513f4831d8d4c1f8bbf7
#
_cell.length_a   1.000
_cell.length_b   1.000
_cell.length_c   1.000
_cell.angle_alpha   90.00
_cell.angle_beta   90.00
_cell.angle_gamma   90.00
#
_symmetry.space_group_name_H-M   'P 1'
#
loop_
_entity.id
_entity.type
_entity.pdbx_description
1 polymer ?
#
loop_
_entity_poly.entity_id
_entity_poly.type
_entity_poly.pdbx_seq_one_letter_code
_entity_poly.pdbx_strand_id
1 'polypeptide(L)'
;MSFSYQSIHFFTRKVRTTKLTVLVVGSTRILGSKIVAAVLDKGTVEVKAMVRSSNDSYQEKRQEIDEIKAKSAGIVEGDLMKGETLRRTCAEVDVIVSAVGNNEVTVLGQKKLIDAAKQQGVKRLIPSEALLIYGMKNFSIEVTKLPLLGL
;
A
#
# COMPACT_ATOMS: atom_id res chain seq x y z
N MET A 1 -14.80 41.00 20.21
CA MET A 1 -14.70 40.19 18.98
C MET A 1 -13.85 38.98 19.29
N SER A 2 -14.48 37.90 19.62
CA SER A 2 -13.77 36.65 19.84
C SER A 2 -13.74 35.87 18.51
N PHE A 3 -12.60 35.86 17.86
CA PHE A 3 -12.34 34.87 16.83
C PHE A 3 -12.26 33.52 17.51
N SER A 4 -13.22 32.63 17.25
CA SER A 4 -13.18 31.31 17.82
C SER A 4 -11.99 30.54 17.25
N TYR A 5 -11.14 30.07 18.14
CA TYR A 5 -9.98 29.23 17.85
C TYR A 5 -10.28 27.96 17.04
N GLN A 6 -11.56 27.62 16.89
CA GLN A 6 -12.02 26.45 16.15
C GLN A 6 -11.88 26.57 14.62
N SER A 7 -11.78 27.78 14.09
CA SER A 7 -11.62 28.00 12.65
C SER A 7 -10.21 27.68 12.13
N ILE A 8 -9.21 27.61 13.00
CA ILE A 8 -7.80 27.38 12.62
C ILE A 8 -7.50 25.90 12.45
N HIS A 9 -8.23 25.02 13.09
CA HIS A 9 -8.03 23.55 12.98
C HIS A 9 -8.42 22.97 11.62
N PHE A 10 -9.23 23.67 10.82
CA PHE A 10 -9.64 23.22 9.49
C PHE A 10 -8.56 23.41 8.41
N PHE A 11 -7.52 24.23 8.68
CA PHE A 11 -6.49 24.59 7.70
C PHE A 11 -5.11 23.97 7.97
N THR A 12 -4.92 23.18 9.00
CA THR A 12 -3.75 22.34 9.10
C THR A 12 -3.89 21.13 8.16
N ARG A 13 -3.88 21.40 6.86
CA ARG A 13 -3.37 20.42 5.92
C ARG A 13 -2.00 20.03 6.46
N LYS A 14 -1.92 18.84 7.05
CA LYS A 14 -0.64 18.22 7.38
C LYS A 14 0.24 18.39 6.15
N VAL A 15 1.23 19.27 6.24
CA VAL A 15 2.16 19.51 5.12
C VAL A 15 2.76 18.15 4.82
N ARG A 16 2.36 17.54 3.71
CA ARG A 16 2.94 16.28 3.29
C ARG A 16 4.42 16.52 3.15
N THR A 17 5.22 15.80 3.91
CA THR A 17 6.64 15.69 3.62
C THR A 17 6.80 15.38 2.14
N THR A 18 7.76 15.98 1.48
CA THR A 18 7.99 15.89 0.04
C THR A 18 8.27 14.46 -0.46
N LYS A 19 8.38 13.47 0.44
CA LYS A 19 8.61 12.06 0.11
C LYS A 19 7.31 11.37 -0.28
N LEU A 20 7.35 10.64 -1.39
CA LEU A 20 6.28 9.73 -1.79
C LEU A 20 6.20 8.56 -0.82
N THR A 21 4.98 8.14 -0.51
CA THR A 21 4.73 6.96 0.31
C THR A 21 4.38 5.76 -0.57
N VAL A 22 5.17 4.70 -0.48
CA VAL A 22 5.00 3.45 -1.20
C VAL A 22 4.51 2.36 -0.26
N LEU A 23 3.37 1.77 -0.56
CA LEU A 23 2.84 0.60 0.14
C LEU A 23 3.23 -0.68 -0.60
N VAL A 24 3.86 -1.63 0.07
CA VAL A 24 4.16 -2.95 -0.47
C VAL A 24 3.23 -3.99 0.15
N VAL A 25 2.41 -4.63 -0.67
CA VAL A 25 1.51 -5.72 -0.30
C VAL A 25 2.17 -7.05 -0.63
N GLY A 26 2.18 -8.00 0.30
CA GLY A 26 2.97 -9.23 0.19
C GLY A 26 4.42 -9.05 0.61
N SER A 27 4.69 -8.10 1.48
CA SER A 27 6.03 -7.68 1.93
C SER A 27 6.84 -8.78 2.63
N THR A 28 6.19 -9.76 3.25
CA THR A 28 6.84 -10.90 3.91
C THR A 28 7.13 -12.08 2.98
N ARG A 29 6.83 -11.95 1.70
CA ARG A 29 7.18 -12.95 0.68
C ARG A 29 8.55 -12.64 0.07
N ILE A 30 9.13 -13.64 -0.61
CA ILE A 30 10.48 -13.53 -1.21
C ILE A 30 10.59 -12.30 -2.12
N LEU A 31 9.65 -12.12 -3.04
CA LEU A 31 9.66 -10.96 -3.93
C LEU A 31 9.34 -9.66 -3.20
N GLY A 32 8.32 -9.67 -2.34
CA GLY A 32 7.91 -8.46 -1.61
C GLY A 32 8.98 -7.93 -0.68
N SER A 33 9.71 -8.80 0.02
CA SER A 33 10.82 -8.38 0.90
C SER A 33 11.98 -7.76 0.11
N LYS A 34 12.28 -8.28 -1.08
CA LYS A 34 13.28 -7.69 -1.99
C LYS A 34 12.84 -6.34 -2.54
N ILE A 35 11.55 -6.18 -2.85
CA ILE A 35 10.99 -4.90 -3.28
C ILE A 35 11.11 -3.87 -2.15
N VAL A 36 10.74 -4.24 -0.91
CA VAL A 36 10.89 -3.36 0.26
C VAL A 36 12.34 -2.89 0.39
N ALA A 37 13.29 -3.82 0.35
CA ALA A 37 14.71 -3.48 0.45
C ALA A 37 15.17 -2.55 -0.69
N ALA A 38 14.85 -2.88 -1.93
CA ALA A 38 15.26 -2.09 -3.09
C ALA A 38 14.67 -0.66 -3.08
N VAL A 39 13.42 -0.51 -2.63
CA VAL A 39 12.78 0.81 -2.55
C VAL A 39 13.36 1.64 -1.39
N LEU A 40 13.66 1.01 -0.25
CA LEU A 40 14.33 1.68 0.87
C LEU A 40 15.73 2.15 0.53
N ASP A 41 16.48 1.36 -0.23
CA ASP A 41 17.85 1.71 -0.66
C ASP A 41 17.91 3.00 -1.50
N LYS A 42 16.81 3.36 -2.16
CA LYS A 42 16.72 4.64 -2.89
C LYS A 42 16.71 5.85 -1.97
N GLY A 43 16.27 5.71 -0.72
CA GLY A 43 16.27 6.78 0.28
C GLY A 43 15.33 7.97 0.02
N THR A 44 14.65 7.98 -1.13
CA THR A 44 13.81 9.09 -1.60
C THR A 44 12.33 8.95 -1.27
N VAL A 45 11.91 7.78 -0.80
CA VAL A 45 10.52 7.44 -0.53
C VAL A 45 10.35 6.89 0.89
N GLU A 46 9.17 7.02 1.42
CA GLU A 46 8.73 6.36 2.63
C GLU A 46 8.09 5.01 2.25
N VAL A 47 8.47 3.93 2.92
CA VAL A 47 7.96 2.59 2.63
C VAL A 47 7.08 2.10 3.76
N LYS A 48 5.88 1.67 3.42
CA LYS A 48 4.95 0.95 4.29
C LYS A 48 4.85 -0.51 3.83
N ALA A 49 5.11 -1.44 4.72
CA ALA A 49 4.97 -2.87 4.47
C ALA A 49 3.66 -3.38 5.07
N MET A 50 2.77 -3.90 4.23
CA MET A 50 1.51 -4.47 4.70
C MET A 50 1.72 -5.90 5.21
N VAL A 51 1.28 -6.15 6.43
CA VAL A 51 1.29 -7.47 7.06
C VAL A 51 -0.10 -7.83 7.56
N ARG A 52 -0.40 -9.13 7.59
CA ARG A 52 -1.66 -9.62 8.18
C ARG A 52 -1.56 -9.63 9.70
N SER A 53 -2.64 -9.22 10.36
CA SER A 53 -2.73 -9.14 11.82
C SER A 53 -3.18 -10.43 12.51
N SER A 54 -3.43 -11.52 11.78
CA SER A 54 -3.76 -12.79 12.43
C SER A 54 -2.57 -13.26 13.27
N ASN A 55 -2.79 -13.55 14.53
CA ASN A 55 -1.74 -13.91 15.49
C ASN A 55 -0.87 -15.06 14.98
N ASP A 56 -1.45 -16.08 14.36
CA ASP A 56 -0.74 -17.22 13.82
C ASP A 56 0.18 -16.81 12.65
N SER A 57 -0.35 -16.08 11.68
CA SER A 57 0.43 -15.58 10.55
C SER A 57 1.54 -14.61 10.97
N TYR A 58 1.32 -13.85 12.04
CA TYR A 58 2.33 -12.93 12.57
C TYR A 58 3.49 -13.70 13.22
N GLN A 59 3.20 -14.75 13.98
CA GLN A 59 4.23 -15.57 14.61
C GLN A 59 5.10 -16.31 13.59
N GLU A 60 4.47 -16.89 12.55
CA GLU A 60 5.19 -17.55 11.47
C GLU A 60 6.10 -16.60 10.67
N LYS A 61 5.72 -15.34 10.57
CA LYS A 61 6.41 -14.30 9.79
C LYS A 61 7.18 -13.29 10.63
N ARG A 62 7.34 -13.57 11.91
CA ARG A 62 7.95 -12.65 12.86
C ARG A 62 9.36 -12.23 12.45
N GLN A 63 10.17 -13.19 12.01
CA GLN A 63 11.53 -12.91 11.59
C GLN A 63 11.57 -11.96 10.39
N GLU A 64 10.75 -12.23 9.36
CA GLU A 64 10.66 -11.38 8.18
C GLU A 64 10.13 -9.98 8.51
N ILE A 65 9.18 -9.88 9.44
CA ILE A 65 8.66 -8.60 9.91
C ILE A 65 9.74 -7.81 10.66
N ASP A 66 10.50 -8.46 11.53
CA ASP A 66 11.57 -7.83 12.29
C ASP A 66 12.71 -7.36 11.35
N GLU A 67 13.04 -8.12 10.31
CA GLU A 67 13.98 -7.71 9.27
C GLU A 67 13.49 -6.46 8.50
N ILE A 68 12.20 -6.41 8.17
CA ILE A 68 11.58 -5.25 7.52
C ILE A 68 11.64 -4.01 8.42
N LYS A 69 11.33 -4.17 9.71
CA LYS A 69 11.44 -3.09 10.71
C LYS A 69 12.87 -2.59 10.85
N ALA A 70 13.83 -3.51 10.91
CA ALA A 70 15.26 -3.18 11.02
C ALA A 70 15.75 -2.33 9.84
N LYS A 71 15.12 -2.46 8.67
CA LYS A 71 15.40 -1.65 7.47
C LYS A 71 14.65 -0.31 7.45
N SER A 72 13.98 0.06 8.54
CA SER A 72 13.25 1.33 8.67
C SER A 72 11.98 1.45 7.81
N ALA A 73 11.40 0.36 7.37
CA ALA A 73 10.05 0.39 6.78
C ALA A 73 8.98 0.49 7.88
N GLY A 74 7.95 1.28 7.64
CA GLY A 74 6.75 1.28 8.47
C GLY A 74 5.95 -0.01 8.28
N ILE A 75 5.46 -0.60 9.37
CA ILE A 75 4.56 -1.75 9.32
C ILE A 75 3.13 -1.25 9.41
N VAL A 76 2.27 -1.71 8.51
CA VAL A 76 0.84 -1.46 8.55
C VAL A 76 0.06 -2.76 8.48
N GLU A 77 -0.94 -2.89 9.32
CA GLU A 77 -1.80 -4.06 9.32
C GLU A 77 -2.89 -3.97 8.26
N GLY A 78 -3.04 -5.03 7.48
CA GLY A 78 -4.09 -5.11 6.48
C GLY A 78 -4.31 -6.54 6.00
N ASP A 79 -5.52 -6.82 5.60
CA ASP A 79 -5.92 -8.10 5.03
C ASP A 79 -6.61 -7.86 3.68
N LEU A 80 -6.11 -8.48 2.62
CA LEU A 80 -6.68 -8.38 1.28
C LEU A 80 -8.16 -8.77 1.23
N MET A 81 -8.61 -9.63 2.13
CA MET A 81 -10.01 -10.07 2.16
C MET A 81 -10.93 -9.13 2.95
N LYS A 82 -10.37 -8.20 3.71
CA LYS A 82 -11.11 -7.25 4.56
C LYS A 82 -10.99 -5.82 4.02
N GLY A 83 -11.99 -5.40 3.24
CA GLY A 83 -11.98 -4.08 2.57
C GLY A 83 -11.82 -2.89 3.52
N GLU A 84 -12.31 -2.98 4.76
CA GLU A 84 -12.17 -1.91 5.75
C GLU A 84 -10.70 -1.72 6.17
N THR A 85 -9.98 -2.82 6.39
CA THR A 85 -8.55 -2.74 6.73
C THR A 85 -7.75 -2.17 5.55
N LEU A 86 -8.12 -2.52 4.32
CA LEU A 86 -7.49 -2.01 3.11
C LEU A 86 -7.67 -0.50 2.95
N ARG A 87 -8.84 0.04 3.24
CA ARG A 87 -9.06 1.49 3.20
C ARG A 87 -8.12 2.24 4.14
N ARG A 88 -7.94 1.74 5.36
CA ARG A 88 -7.00 2.33 6.33
C ARG A 88 -5.54 2.20 5.87
N THR A 89 -5.19 1.05 5.33
CA THR A 89 -3.84 0.76 4.84
C THR A 89 -3.46 1.61 3.64
N CYS A 90 -4.41 1.91 2.75
CA CYS A 90 -4.22 2.75 1.58
C CYS A 90 -4.26 4.26 1.88
N ALA A 91 -4.65 4.65 3.09
CA ALA A 91 -4.69 6.07 3.47
C ALA A 91 -3.30 6.70 3.42
N GLU A 92 -3.20 7.89 2.83
CA GLU A 92 -1.95 8.64 2.68
C GLU A 92 -0.85 7.89 1.90
N VAL A 93 -1.23 6.96 1.03
CA VAL A 93 -0.33 6.22 0.14
C VAL A 93 -0.37 6.84 -1.26
N ASP A 94 0.78 7.03 -1.87
CA ASP A 94 0.90 7.53 -3.24
C ASP A 94 1.01 6.40 -4.26
N VAL A 95 1.75 5.36 -3.94
CA VAL A 95 2.01 4.21 -4.82
C VAL A 95 1.80 2.90 -4.07
N ILE A 96 1.14 1.95 -4.69
CA ILE A 96 1.00 0.58 -4.20
C ILE A 96 1.75 -0.37 -5.11
N VAL A 97 2.56 -1.25 -4.54
CA VAL A 97 3.17 -2.39 -5.24
C VAL A 97 2.62 -3.68 -4.64
N SER A 98 1.95 -4.48 -5.45
CA SER A 98 1.41 -5.77 -5.04
C SER A 98 2.33 -6.91 -5.47
N ALA A 99 2.90 -7.61 -4.49
CA ALA A 99 3.78 -8.78 -4.68
C ALA A 99 3.13 -10.06 -4.13
N VAL A 100 1.82 -10.21 -4.34
CA VAL A 100 1.04 -11.34 -3.85
C VAL A 100 1.06 -12.50 -4.85
N GLY A 101 0.74 -13.71 -4.38
CA GLY A 101 0.70 -14.92 -5.22
C GLY A 101 -0.47 -14.94 -6.23
N ASN A 102 -0.63 -16.06 -6.92
CA ASN A 102 -1.50 -16.23 -8.08
C ASN A 102 -2.69 -17.18 -7.86
N ASN A 103 -3.18 -17.32 -6.63
CA ASN A 103 -4.40 -18.10 -6.38
C ASN A 103 -5.66 -17.23 -6.49
N GLU A 104 -6.82 -17.87 -6.62
CA GLU A 104 -8.11 -17.18 -6.77
C GLU A 104 -8.42 -16.22 -5.63
N VAL A 105 -8.11 -16.59 -4.39
CA VAL A 105 -8.29 -15.73 -3.20
C VAL A 105 -7.47 -14.46 -3.32
N THR A 106 -6.25 -14.58 -3.81
CA THR A 106 -5.37 -13.44 -4.02
C THR A 106 -5.87 -12.53 -5.13
N VAL A 107 -6.43 -13.08 -6.21
CA VAL A 107 -7.02 -12.29 -7.30
C VAL A 107 -8.22 -11.48 -6.80
N LEU A 108 -9.12 -12.10 -6.03
CA LEU A 108 -10.24 -11.40 -5.41
C LEU A 108 -9.76 -10.31 -4.43
N GLY A 109 -8.74 -10.62 -3.64
CA GLY A 109 -8.14 -9.66 -2.72
C GLY A 109 -7.51 -8.46 -3.43
N GLN A 110 -6.88 -8.67 -4.59
CA GLN A 110 -6.34 -7.57 -5.39
C GLN A 110 -7.43 -6.65 -5.96
N LYS A 111 -8.61 -7.19 -6.34
CA LYS A 111 -9.76 -6.36 -6.72
C LYS A 111 -10.16 -5.43 -5.58
N LYS A 112 -10.29 -5.96 -4.37
CA LYS A 112 -10.61 -5.16 -3.18
C LYS A 112 -9.55 -4.10 -2.89
N LEU A 113 -8.27 -4.44 -3.09
CA LEU A 113 -7.16 -3.51 -2.94
C LEU A 113 -7.25 -2.35 -3.93
N ILE A 114 -7.61 -2.63 -5.18
CA ILE A 114 -7.77 -1.63 -6.22
C ILE A 114 -8.94 -0.69 -5.89
N ASP A 115 -10.06 -1.23 -5.43
CA ASP A 115 -11.21 -0.42 -5.01
C ASP A 115 -10.86 0.48 -3.84
N ALA A 116 -10.15 -0.04 -2.83
CA ALA A 116 -9.65 0.75 -1.71
C ALA A 116 -8.66 1.84 -2.16
N ALA A 117 -7.75 1.52 -3.07
CA ALA A 117 -6.79 2.46 -3.63
C ALA A 117 -7.49 3.62 -4.36
N LYS A 118 -8.50 3.32 -5.17
CA LYS A 118 -9.32 4.34 -5.85
C LYS A 118 -10.03 5.25 -4.85
N GLN A 119 -10.65 4.68 -3.81
CA GLN A 119 -11.36 5.44 -2.77
C GLN A 119 -10.42 6.36 -1.99
N GLN A 120 -9.16 5.97 -1.79
CA GLN A 120 -8.17 6.75 -1.05
C GLN A 120 -7.33 7.68 -1.93
N GLY A 121 -7.58 7.72 -3.23
CA GLY A 121 -6.87 8.61 -4.16
C GLY A 121 -5.40 8.22 -4.38
N VAL A 122 -5.07 6.93 -4.29
CA VAL A 122 -3.75 6.41 -4.62
C VAL A 122 -3.42 6.73 -6.08
N LYS A 123 -2.25 7.27 -6.33
CA LYS A 123 -1.87 7.77 -7.67
C LYS A 123 -1.49 6.65 -8.62
N ARG A 124 -0.88 5.59 -8.11
CA ARG A 124 -0.40 4.48 -8.93
C ARG A 124 -0.51 3.16 -8.18
N LEU A 125 -0.97 2.12 -8.87
CA LEU A 125 -0.93 0.75 -8.38
C LEU A 125 -0.24 -0.13 -9.42
N ILE A 126 0.75 -0.90 -8.96
CA ILE A 126 1.44 -1.91 -9.76
C ILE A 126 0.92 -3.26 -9.27
N PRO A 127 0.03 -3.91 -10.04
CA PRO A 127 -0.54 -5.20 -9.64
C PRO A 127 0.47 -6.33 -9.79
N SER A 128 0.24 -7.44 -9.11
CA SER A 128 1.00 -8.65 -9.40
C SER A 128 0.56 -9.26 -10.73
N GLU A 129 1.45 -10.00 -11.41
CA GLU A 129 1.18 -10.64 -12.71
C GLU A 129 0.00 -11.62 -12.68
N ALA A 130 -0.39 -12.11 -11.50
CA ALA A 130 -1.54 -12.97 -11.35
C ALA A 130 -2.84 -12.40 -11.94
N LEU A 131 -3.00 -11.09 -11.95
CA LEU A 131 -4.15 -10.44 -12.59
C LEU A 131 -4.16 -10.61 -14.11
N LEU A 132 -3.00 -10.72 -14.74
CA LEU A 132 -2.87 -10.90 -16.19
C LEU A 132 -3.23 -12.33 -16.62
N ILE A 133 -2.87 -13.33 -15.80
CA ILE A 133 -3.09 -14.75 -16.10
C ILE A 133 -4.58 -15.10 -16.04
N TYR A 134 -5.34 -14.50 -15.13
CA TYR A 134 -6.78 -14.77 -14.95
C TYR A 134 -7.72 -13.91 -15.83
N GLY A 135 -7.23 -13.38 -16.95
CA GLY A 135 -8.06 -12.73 -17.96
C GLY A 135 -8.51 -11.30 -17.64
N MET A 136 -7.92 -10.67 -16.66
CA MET A 136 -8.20 -9.28 -16.30
C MET A 136 -7.37 -8.27 -17.10
N LYS A 137 -7.20 -8.56 -18.39
CA LYS A 137 -6.42 -7.70 -19.31
C LYS A 137 -6.87 -6.25 -19.35
N ASN A 138 -8.14 -5.99 -19.05
CA ASN A 138 -8.71 -4.64 -19.08
C ASN A 138 -8.55 -3.87 -17.76
N PHE A 139 -8.16 -4.53 -16.69
CA PHE A 139 -8.10 -3.91 -15.36
C PHE A 139 -6.80 -3.11 -15.14
N SER A 140 -5.68 -3.55 -15.71
CA SER A 140 -4.40 -2.82 -15.66
C SER A 140 -4.47 -1.46 -16.35
N ILE A 141 -5.32 -1.34 -17.38
CA ILE A 141 -5.42 -0.14 -18.21
C ILE A 141 -6.16 0.99 -17.48
N GLU A 142 -7.16 0.68 -16.68
CA GLU A 142 -7.90 1.71 -15.95
C GLU A 142 -7.13 2.30 -14.76
N VAL A 143 -6.31 1.49 -14.11
CA VAL A 143 -5.46 1.97 -12.99
C VAL A 143 -4.26 2.75 -13.50
N THR A 144 -3.72 2.40 -14.67
CA THR A 144 -2.61 3.14 -15.31
C THR A 144 -3.08 4.43 -15.99
N LYS A 145 -4.38 4.62 -16.21
CA LYS A 145 -4.98 5.85 -16.72
C LYS A 145 -5.23 6.92 -15.66
N LEU A 146 -4.78 6.73 -14.43
CA LEU A 146 -4.66 7.86 -13.52
C LEU A 146 -3.72 8.87 -14.19
N PRO A 147 -4.17 10.11 -14.40
CA PRO A 147 -3.38 11.08 -15.14
C PRO A 147 -2.01 11.19 -14.49
N LEU A 148 -0.97 11.04 -15.30
CA LEU A 148 0.36 11.51 -14.99
C LEU A 148 0.22 13.03 -14.78
N LEU A 149 -0.18 13.43 -13.58
CA LEU A 149 -0.07 14.82 -13.18
C LEU A 149 1.41 15.12 -13.12
N GLY A 150 1.84 15.79 -14.16
CA GLY A 150 3.04 16.52 -14.39
C GLY A 150 4.20 16.26 -13.45
N LEU A 151 5.19 15.57 -13.93
CA LEU A 151 6.56 15.85 -13.52
C LEU A 151 6.94 17.26 -13.98
#